data_1eeb974c52bd11ce67b6bf7dd5d80b88
#
_entry.id   1eeb974c52bd11ce67b6bf7dd5d80b88
#
_cell.length_a   1.000
_cell.length_b   1.000
_cell.length_c   1.000
_cell.angle_alpha   90.00
_cell.angle_beta   90.00
_cell.angle_gamma   90.00
#
_symmetry.space_group_name_H-M   'P 1'
#
loop_
_entity.id
_entity.type
_entity.pdbx_description
1 polymer ?
#
loop_
_entity_poly.entity_id
_entity_poly.type
_entity_poly.pdbx_seq_one_letter_code
_entity_poly.pdbx_strand_id
1 'polypeptide(L)'
;MKSNSDLLTKYNQQKYNAFHRNIDWLFTYETWLKWWIDSGKLELRGRKSEEYCMCRIKDKGPYSPTNVYCATNADNNRDTFKNGI
;
A
#
# COMPACT_ATOMS: atom_id res chain seq x y z
N MET A 1 -4.55 0.44 19.73
CA MET A 1 -5.53 0.49 18.63
C MET A 1 -5.46 1.84 17.93
N LYS A 2 -5.41 1.83 16.61
CA LYS A 2 -5.34 3.09 15.86
C LYS A 2 -6.73 3.68 15.73
N SER A 3 -6.81 5.01 15.87
CA SER A 3 -8.07 5.71 15.68
C SER A 3 -8.39 5.84 14.20
N ASN A 4 -9.66 6.14 13.88
CA ASN A 4 -10.06 6.42 12.50
C ASN A 4 -9.30 7.62 11.93
N SER A 5 -8.99 8.61 12.77
CA SER A 5 -8.20 9.78 12.34
C SER A 5 -6.83 9.38 11.86
N ASP A 6 -6.15 8.46 12.56
CA ASP A 6 -4.84 7.99 12.16
C ASP A 6 -4.89 7.25 10.82
N LEU A 7 -5.92 6.41 10.65
CA LEU A 7 -6.08 5.64 9.42
C LEU A 7 -6.36 6.56 8.24
N LEU A 8 -7.22 7.57 8.44
CA LEU A 8 -7.51 8.53 7.38
C LEU A 8 -6.26 9.32 6.99
N THR A 9 -5.44 9.70 7.98
CA THR A 9 -4.18 10.38 7.72
C THR A 9 -3.24 9.50 6.89
N LYS A 10 -3.14 8.22 7.22
CA LYS A 10 -2.31 7.28 6.46
C LYS A 10 -2.81 7.10 5.03
N TYR A 11 -4.13 7.02 4.86
CA TYR A 11 -4.73 6.95 3.53
C TYR A 11 -4.37 8.17 2.69
N ASN A 12 -4.58 9.35 3.26
CA ASN A 12 -4.30 10.60 2.54
C ASN A 12 -2.82 10.74 2.22
N GLN A 13 -1.94 10.30 3.10
CA GLN A 13 -0.51 10.35 2.87
C GLN A 13 -0.09 9.45 1.72
N GLN A 14 -0.64 8.24 1.66
CA GLN A 14 -0.32 7.31 0.58
C GLN A 14 -0.84 7.83 -0.76
N LYS A 15 -2.06 8.36 -0.77
CA LYS A 15 -2.65 8.96 -1.97
C LYS A 15 -1.81 10.14 -2.47
N TYR A 16 -1.38 11.00 -1.55
CA TYR A 16 -0.55 12.15 -1.87
C TYR A 16 0.78 11.70 -2.50
N ASN A 17 1.41 10.69 -1.91
CA ASN A 17 2.67 10.17 -2.43
C ASN A 17 2.51 9.57 -3.82
N ALA A 18 1.40 8.87 -4.07
CA ALA A 18 1.11 8.34 -5.39
C ALA A 18 0.96 9.45 -6.41
N PHE A 19 0.24 10.52 -6.05
CA PHE A 19 0.07 11.67 -6.92
C PHE A 19 1.43 12.27 -7.32
N HIS A 20 2.34 12.42 -6.37
CA HIS A 20 3.66 12.97 -6.65
C HIS A 20 4.54 12.06 -7.51
N ARG A 21 4.22 10.77 -7.55
CA ARG A 21 4.94 9.81 -8.40
C ARG A 21 4.23 9.57 -9.72
N ASN A 22 3.19 10.35 -10.04
CA ASN A 22 2.37 10.19 -11.24
C ASN A 22 1.76 8.79 -11.34
N ILE A 23 1.35 8.24 -10.20
CA ILE A 23 0.68 6.93 -10.14
C ILE A 23 -0.80 7.17 -9.90
N ASP A 24 -1.66 6.61 -10.74
CA ASP A 24 -3.10 6.75 -10.59
C ASP A 24 -3.56 6.12 -9.28
N TRP A 25 -4.51 6.77 -8.63
CA TRP A 25 -5.05 6.33 -7.34
C TRP A 25 -6.53 6.01 -7.53
N LEU A 26 -6.87 4.72 -7.50
CA LEU A 26 -8.22 4.24 -7.77
C LEU A 26 -8.89 3.66 -6.52
N PHE A 27 -8.45 4.08 -5.34
CA PHE A 27 -9.09 3.72 -4.08
C PHE A 27 -9.90 4.89 -3.55
N THR A 28 -11.02 4.55 -2.87
CA THR A 28 -11.62 5.46 -1.90
C THR A 28 -11.10 5.07 -0.53
N TYR A 29 -11.37 5.89 0.49
CA TYR A 29 -10.97 5.54 1.84
C TYR A 29 -11.60 4.19 2.25
N GLU A 30 -12.87 4.00 1.94
CA GLU A 30 -13.59 2.78 2.29
C GLU A 30 -12.99 1.54 1.63
N THR A 31 -12.69 1.61 0.35
CA THR A 31 -12.12 0.47 -0.37
C THR A 31 -10.68 0.20 0.07
N TRP A 32 -9.91 1.24 0.36
CA TRP A 32 -8.56 1.12 0.88
C TRP A 32 -8.57 0.44 2.25
N LEU A 33 -9.46 0.87 3.13
CA LEU A 33 -9.55 0.30 4.46
C LEU A 33 -10.02 -1.16 4.40
N LYS A 34 -11.03 -1.45 3.57
CA LYS A 34 -11.51 -2.81 3.38
C LYS A 34 -10.39 -3.73 2.89
N TRP A 35 -9.60 -3.25 1.95
CA TRP A 35 -8.48 -4.03 1.43
C TRP A 35 -7.50 -4.42 2.54
N TRP A 36 -7.16 -3.46 3.40
CA TRP A 36 -6.26 -3.73 4.51
C TRP A 36 -6.88 -4.68 5.53
N ILE A 37 -8.17 -4.51 5.84
CA ILE A 37 -8.87 -5.40 6.77
C ILE A 37 -8.88 -6.82 6.20
N ASP A 38 -9.20 -6.97 4.94
CA ASP A 38 -9.27 -8.28 4.27
C ASP A 38 -7.91 -8.96 4.21
N SER A 39 -6.83 -8.18 4.15
CA SER A 39 -5.48 -8.74 4.14
C SER A 39 -5.08 -9.34 5.48
N GLY A 40 -5.74 -8.93 6.57
CA GLY A 40 -5.37 -9.32 7.92
C GLY A 40 -4.12 -8.65 8.44
N LYS A 41 -3.60 -7.64 7.73
CA LYS A 41 -2.33 -7.00 8.06
C LYS A 41 -2.44 -5.52 8.43
N LEU A 42 -3.67 -5.03 8.66
CA LEU A 42 -3.88 -3.62 8.96
C LEU A 42 -3.02 -3.13 10.13
N GLU A 43 -2.96 -3.92 11.20
CA GLU A 43 -2.21 -3.54 12.39
C GLU A 43 -0.70 -3.76 12.22
N LEU A 44 -0.28 -4.40 11.13
CA LEU A 44 1.11 -4.72 10.88
C LEU A 44 1.72 -3.88 9.77
N ARG A 45 1.00 -2.89 9.28
CA ARG A 45 1.48 -2.01 8.23
C ARG A 45 2.47 -0.98 8.81
N GLY A 46 3.43 -0.60 8.01
CA GLY A 46 4.42 0.38 8.42
C GLY A 46 5.56 0.49 7.42
N ARG A 47 6.66 1.10 7.85
CA ARG A 47 7.82 1.37 6.99
C ARG A 47 9.03 0.49 7.26
N LYS A 48 9.04 -0.21 8.38
CA LYS A 48 10.16 -1.09 8.73
C LYS A 48 10.19 -2.30 7.81
N SER A 49 11.34 -2.94 7.69
CA SER A 49 11.51 -4.04 6.75
C SER A 49 10.56 -5.20 7.01
N GLU A 50 10.23 -5.47 8.27
CA GLU A 50 9.31 -6.56 8.65
C GLU A 50 7.85 -6.13 8.66
N GLU A 51 7.56 -4.85 8.46
CA GLU A 51 6.19 -4.35 8.42
C GLU A 51 5.64 -4.42 7.00
N TYR A 52 4.30 -4.41 6.88
CA TYR A 52 3.62 -4.66 5.62
C TYR A 52 3.26 -3.38 4.91
N CYS A 53 3.25 -3.46 3.58
CA CYS A 53 2.86 -2.35 2.73
C CYS A 53 1.99 -2.86 1.57
N MET A 54 1.29 -1.92 0.94
CA MET A 54 0.54 -2.19 -0.28
C MET A 54 1.47 -2.00 -1.46
N CYS A 55 1.60 -3.04 -2.28
CA CYS A 55 2.52 -3.06 -3.42
C CYS A 55 1.73 -3.18 -4.71
N ARG A 56 2.20 -2.50 -5.76
CA ARG A 56 1.61 -2.68 -7.09
C ARG A 56 2.20 -3.91 -7.76
N ILE A 57 1.39 -4.64 -8.52
CA ILE A 57 1.86 -5.81 -9.25
C ILE A 57 2.94 -5.37 -10.24
N LYS A 58 4.12 -5.98 -10.13
CA LYS A 58 5.30 -5.66 -10.97
C LYS A 58 5.71 -4.19 -10.86
N ASP A 59 5.29 -3.51 -9.80
CA ASP A 59 5.58 -2.09 -9.58
C ASP A 59 5.10 -1.22 -10.75
N LYS A 60 4.01 -1.59 -11.37
CA LYS A 60 3.45 -0.91 -12.54
C LYS A 60 1.94 -0.71 -12.37
N GLY A 61 1.42 0.28 -13.11
CA GLY A 61 -0.01 0.53 -13.12
C GLY A 61 -0.50 1.30 -11.91
N PRO A 62 -1.81 1.39 -11.74
CA PRO A 62 -2.39 2.20 -10.67
C PRO A 62 -2.40 1.47 -9.33
N TYR A 63 -2.58 2.26 -8.26
CA TYR A 63 -3.02 1.70 -6.99
C TYR A 63 -4.52 1.45 -7.09
N SER A 64 -4.90 0.20 -7.27
CA SER A 64 -6.30 -0.20 -7.36
C SER A 64 -6.50 -1.56 -6.69
N PRO A 65 -7.73 -1.89 -6.29
CA PRO A 65 -7.99 -3.18 -5.63
C PRO A 65 -7.56 -4.40 -6.46
N THR A 66 -7.48 -4.26 -7.77
CA THR A 66 -7.14 -5.38 -8.66
C THR A 66 -5.67 -5.38 -9.07
N ASN A 67 -4.90 -4.38 -8.66
CA ASN A 67 -3.49 -4.27 -9.09
C ASN A 67 -2.53 -4.16 -7.91
N VAL A 68 -2.94 -4.56 -6.72
CA VAL A 68 -2.09 -4.47 -5.54
C VAL A 68 -2.07 -5.79 -4.78
N TYR A 69 -1.02 -5.98 -4.01
CA TYR A 69 -0.89 -7.11 -3.10
C TYR A 69 -0.21 -6.64 -1.82
N CYS A 70 -0.25 -7.47 -0.79
CA CYS A 70 0.30 -7.14 0.52
C CYS A 70 1.60 -7.91 0.73
N ALA A 71 2.67 -7.21 1.08
CA ALA A 71 3.95 -7.83 1.36
C ALA A 71 4.71 -6.99 2.39
N THR A 72 5.74 -7.58 3.00
CA THR A 72 6.63 -6.80 3.85
C THR A 72 7.45 -5.86 2.99
N ASN A 73 7.96 -4.80 3.61
CA ASN A 73 8.81 -3.86 2.89
C ASN A 73 10.07 -4.55 2.36
N ALA A 74 10.62 -5.51 3.11
CA ALA A 74 11.77 -6.28 2.65
C ALA A 74 11.45 -7.06 1.38
N ASP A 75 10.29 -7.75 1.37
CA ASP A 75 9.86 -8.53 0.20
C ASP A 75 9.56 -7.63 -1.00
N ASN A 76 8.93 -6.49 -0.76
CA ASN A 76 8.62 -5.54 -1.82
C ASN A 76 9.90 -5.02 -2.48
N ASN A 77 10.89 -4.67 -1.69
CA ASN A 77 12.17 -4.20 -2.22
C ASN A 77 12.87 -5.28 -3.03
N ARG A 78 12.80 -6.53 -2.56
CA ARG A 78 13.39 -7.66 -3.27
C ARG A 78 12.69 -7.88 -4.61
N ASP A 79 11.36 -7.83 -4.62
CA ASP A 79 10.57 -8.03 -5.84
C ASP A 79 10.85 -6.91 -6.84
N THR A 80 10.92 -5.68 -6.37
CA THR A 80 11.22 -4.53 -7.22
C THR A 80 12.61 -4.68 -7.84
N PHE A 81 13.58 -5.09 -7.05
CA PHE A 81 14.94 -5.31 -7.55
C PHE A 81 14.96 -6.38 -8.64
N LYS A 82 14.28 -7.51 -8.41
CA LYS A 82 14.23 -8.59 -9.39
C LYS A 82 13.56 -8.13 -10.68
N ASN A 83 12.50 -7.36 -10.58
CA ASN A 83 11.77 -6.89 -11.75
C ASN A 83 12.46 -5.76 -12.48
N GLY A 84 13.41 -5.11 -11.83
CA GLY A 84 14.16 -4.00 -12.41
C GLY A 84 15.38 -4.40 -13.22
N ILE A 85 15.65 -5.68 -13.28
CA ILE A 85 16.81 -6.18 -14.02
C ILE A 85 16.47 -6.41 -15.48
#